data_3b167405ddc6d09bbf03e28c443e8fd8
#
_entry.id   3b167405ddc6d09bbf03e28c443e8fd8
#
_cell.length_a   1.000
_cell.length_b   1.000
_cell.length_c   1.000
_cell.angle_alpha   90.00
_cell.angle_beta   90.00
_cell.angle_gamma   90.00
#
_symmetry.space_group_name_H-M   'P 1'
#
loop_
_entity.id
_entity.type
_entity.pdbx_description
1 polymer ?
#
loop_
_entity_poly.entity_id
_entity_poly.type
_entity_poly.pdbx_seq_one_letter_code
_entity_poly.pdbx_strand_id
1 'polypeptide(L)'
;LARSGAGFFTLSDAGSPAYSRSGAFKVDNQGYVVSGTGARLQVFPPLPNGGFNTGGLADLRLVTSESAPQATGMIDMTLNLPADATAPVTAFDPADASSYDSLGAAHTTSFYFVKGALANEWTVQAYTDGTAVGTPQALTFNSSGALVTPAAGTIACPPYTPATGAAPLALTLDVTGATQYGSHFGVQFTQDGFTTGALSGIDVDPTGVVSARYTNGRSVPLGQVAITTFANVQGLQKLGDTQWGETFTSGGAQRGTAGSSGYGQIQSGALEASNVEITQQLVNMIIAQRNFQANAQMISTADQITQTIINIR
;
A
#
# COMPACT_ATOMS: atom_id res chain seq x y z
N LEU A 1 -0.19 15.34 4.71
CA LEU A 1 1.11 14.77 4.33
C LEU A 1 2.19 15.85 4.34
N ALA A 2 3.36 15.58 4.90
CA ALA A 2 4.53 16.42 4.73
C ALA A 2 5.56 15.70 3.87
N ARG A 3 6.47 16.45 3.27
CA ARG A 3 7.52 15.90 2.45
C ARG A 3 8.89 16.46 2.86
N SER A 4 9.86 15.60 3.08
CA SER A 4 11.25 15.99 3.30
C SER A 4 12.01 15.97 1.97
N GLY A 5 12.88 16.93 1.74
CA GLY A 5 13.73 17.00 0.55
C GLY A 5 13.11 17.69 -0.68
N ALA A 6 13.68 17.48 -1.87
CA ALA A 6 13.29 18.15 -3.11
C ALA A 6 12.10 17.51 -3.82
N GLY A 7 11.29 18.25 -4.60
CA GLY A 7 10.16 17.85 -5.46
C GLY A 7 8.80 18.39 -5.01
N PHE A 8 7.75 17.96 -5.65
CA PHE A 8 6.37 18.41 -5.48
C PHE A 8 5.43 17.22 -5.53
N PHE A 9 4.31 17.30 -4.85
CA PHE A 9 3.16 16.41 -5.11
C PHE A 9 2.63 16.67 -6.51
N THR A 10 2.36 15.61 -7.25
CA THR A 10 1.77 15.70 -8.58
C THR A 10 0.25 15.73 -8.43
N LEU A 11 -0.39 16.71 -9.01
CA LEU A 11 -1.83 16.92 -8.97
C LEU A 11 -2.39 16.93 -10.40
N SER A 12 -3.69 16.62 -10.54
CA SER A 12 -4.46 16.82 -11.75
C SER A 12 -5.57 17.83 -11.47
N ASP A 13 -5.50 18.98 -12.12
CA ASP A 13 -6.54 20.01 -12.07
C ASP A 13 -7.34 19.95 -13.36
N ALA A 14 -8.55 19.41 -13.30
CA ALA A 14 -9.40 19.19 -14.47
C ALA A 14 -8.69 18.52 -15.67
N GLY A 15 -7.77 17.59 -15.40
CA GLY A 15 -6.96 16.89 -16.41
C GLY A 15 -5.65 17.58 -16.77
N SER A 16 -5.39 18.80 -16.29
CA SER A 16 -4.10 19.47 -16.47
C SER A 16 -3.16 19.18 -15.30
N PRO A 17 -1.86 18.94 -15.55
CA PRO A 17 -0.91 18.69 -14.47
C PRO A 17 -0.65 19.97 -13.66
N ALA A 18 -0.72 19.87 -12.34
CA ALA A 18 -0.35 20.89 -11.39
C ALA A 18 0.56 20.29 -10.32
N TYR A 19 1.37 21.11 -9.70
CA TYR A 19 2.39 20.67 -8.75
C TYR A 19 2.29 21.48 -7.46
N SER A 20 2.34 20.83 -6.31
CA SER A 20 2.26 21.53 -5.03
C SER A 20 3.20 20.93 -3.99
N ARG A 21 3.72 21.78 -3.10
CA ARG A 21 4.39 21.32 -1.89
C ARG A 21 3.43 21.14 -0.72
N SER A 22 2.27 21.76 -0.80
CA SER A 22 1.24 21.62 0.24
C SER A 22 0.69 20.21 0.23
N GLY A 23 0.81 19.51 1.35
CA GLY A 23 0.24 18.18 1.58
C GLY A 23 -1.07 18.23 2.37
N ALA A 24 -1.75 19.38 2.39
CA ALA A 24 -3.08 19.54 3.00
C ALA A 24 -4.14 18.98 2.03
N PHE A 25 -4.36 17.68 2.09
CA PHE A 25 -5.35 16.99 1.27
C PHE A 25 -6.61 16.70 2.06
N LYS A 26 -7.74 16.64 1.36
CA LYS A 26 -9.04 16.21 1.85
C LYS A 26 -9.63 15.18 0.90
N VAL A 27 -10.64 14.47 1.36
CA VAL A 27 -11.38 13.50 0.52
C VAL A 27 -12.67 14.20 0.07
N ASP A 28 -12.96 14.14 -1.23
CA ASP A 28 -14.19 14.65 -1.78
C ASP A 28 -15.37 13.66 -1.63
N ASN A 29 -16.57 14.05 -2.02
CA ASN A 29 -17.77 13.21 -1.95
C ASN A 29 -17.77 12.03 -2.93
N GLN A 30 -16.82 11.97 -3.86
CA GLN A 30 -16.62 10.85 -4.79
C GLN A 30 -15.51 9.90 -4.34
N GLY A 31 -14.84 10.22 -3.20
CA GLY A 31 -13.74 9.46 -2.64
C GLY A 31 -12.38 9.83 -3.20
N TYR A 32 -12.24 10.86 -4.02
CA TYR A 32 -10.93 11.30 -4.50
C TYR A 32 -10.19 12.12 -3.44
N VAL A 33 -8.89 11.93 -3.37
CA VAL A 33 -8.01 12.75 -2.54
C VAL A 33 -7.65 14.01 -3.31
N VAL A 34 -8.10 15.16 -2.79
CA VAL A 34 -7.99 16.45 -3.47
C VAL A 34 -7.30 17.49 -2.60
N SER A 35 -6.64 18.45 -3.25
CA SER A 35 -6.11 19.66 -2.60
C SER A 35 -7.22 20.61 -2.13
N GLY A 36 -6.86 21.71 -1.49
CA GLY A 36 -7.81 22.77 -1.10
C GLY A 36 -8.60 23.33 -2.27
N THR A 37 -8.03 23.37 -3.46
CA THR A 37 -8.64 23.86 -4.72
C THR A 37 -9.47 22.82 -5.45
N GLY A 38 -9.43 21.55 -5.05
CA GLY A 38 -10.13 20.45 -5.73
C GLY A 38 -9.27 19.68 -6.73
N ALA A 39 -7.98 20.03 -6.91
CA ALA A 39 -7.09 19.26 -7.77
C ALA A 39 -6.77 17.89 -7.15
N ARG A 40 -6.85 16.82 -7.95
CA ARG A 40 -6.71 15.42 -7.50
C ARG A 40 -5.27 15.01 -7.34
N LEU A 41 -4.96 14.33 -6.23
CA LEU A 41 -3.63 13.76 -6.00
C LEU A 41 -3.37 12.60 -6.96
N GLN A 42 -2.22 12.64 -7.64
CA GLN A 42 -1.79 11.63 -8.59
C GLN A 42 -0.90 10.59 -7.92
N VAL A 43 -1.15 9.34 -8.26
CA VAL A 43 -0.41 8.17 -7.78
C VAL A 43 -0.01 7.25 -8.92
N PHE A 44 1.00 6.44 -8.72
CA PHE A 44 1.29 5.27 -9.51
C PHE A 44 0.34 4.14 -9.11
N PRO A 45 -0.49 3.61 -10.01
CA PRO A 45 -1.46 2.57 -9.68
C PRO A 45 -0.77 1.24 -9.33
N PRO A 46 -1.36 0.44 -8.43
CA PRO A 46 -0.82 -0.87 -8.09
C PRO A 46 -0.94 -1.86 -9.24
N LEU A 47 0.02 -2.77 -9.34
CA LEU A 47 0.02 -3.88 -10.29
C LEU A 47 -0.53 -5.16 -9.63
N PRO A 48 -1.23 -6.05 -10.39
CA PRO A 48 -1.79 -7.29 -9.84
C PRO A 48 -0.76 -8.26 -9.23
N ASN A 49 0.47 -8.21 -9.75
CA ASN A 49 1.60 -9.05 -9.33
C ASN A 49 2.49 -8.39 -8.24
N GLY A 50 1.99 -7.33 -7.62
CA GLY A 50 2.75 -6.50 -6.68
C GLY A 50 3.55 -5.38 -7.35
N GLY A 51 3.92 -4.37 -6.56
CA GLY A 51 4.58 -3.16 -7.06
C GLY A 51 3.62 -2.15 -7.68
N PHE A 52 4.18 -1.12 -8.37
CA PHE A 52 3.42 0.01 -8.92
C PHE A 52 3.85 0.31 -10.35
N ASN A 53 2.88 0.71 -11.18
CA ASN A 53 3.13 1.13 -12.55
C ASN A 53 3.65 2.58 -12.59
N THR A 54 4.96 2.74 -12.63
CA THR A 54 5.61 4.07 -12.69
C THR A 54 5.51 4.75 -14.06
N GLY A 55 5.02 4.05 -15.08
CA GLY A 55 4.83 4.61 -16.44
C GLY A 55 3.52 5.37 -16.61
N GLY A 56 2.57 5.25 -15.69
CA GLY A 56 1.27 5.90 -15.75
C GLY A 56 0.89 6.55 -14.43
N LEU A 57 0.04 7.57 -14.50
CA LEU A 57 -0.55 8.21 -13.33
C LEU A 57 -2.05 7.93 -13.27
N ALA A 58 -2.57 7.82 -12.06
CA ALA A 58 -4.00 7.70 -11.78
C ALA A 58 -4.39 8.63 -10.63
N ASP A 59 -5.63 9.06 -10.61
CA ASP A 59 -6.19 9.82 -9.50
C ASP A 59 -6.28 8.91 -8.27
N LEU A 60 -5.78 9.35 -7.12
CA LEU A 60 -5.94 8.59 -5.88
C LEU A 60 -7.38 8.63 -5.43
N ARG A 61 -8.02 7.48 -5.45
CA ARG A 61 -9.38 7.30 -4.97
C ARG A 61 -9.41 6.36 -3.78
N LEU A 62 -10.02 6.83 -2.70
CA LEU A 62 -10.27 6.02 -1.51
C LEU A 62 -11.59 5.28 -1.72
N VAL A 63 -11.49 3.96 -1.87
CA VAL A 63 -12.67 3.11 -1.96
C VAL A 63 -13.17 2.88 -0.53
N THR A 64 -14.30 3.50 -0.19
CA THR A 64 -14.94 3.35 1.13
C THR A 64 -15.85 2.13 1.22
N SER A 65 -16.00 1.37 0.12
CA SER A 65 -16.76 0.12 0.12
C SER A 65 -16.07 -0.95 0.97
N GLU A 66 -16.88 -1.85 1.50
CA GLU A 66 -16.38 -3.05 2.16
C GLU A 66 -15.46 -3.85 1.22
N SER A 67 -14.43 -4.46 1.79
CA SER A 67 -13.62 -5.45 1.07
C SER A 67 -14.49 -6.66 0.79
N ALA A 68 -14.63 -7.03 -0.46
CA ALA A 68 -15.29 -8.29 -0.81
C ALA A 68 -14.56 -9.47 -0.14
N PRO A 69 -15.29 -10.52 0.26
CA PRO A 69 -14.66 -11.72 0.82
C PRO A 69 -13.88 -12.47 -0.26
N GLN A 70 -12.95 -13.29 0.18
CA GLN A 70 -12.23 -14.22 -0.69
C GLN A 70 -12.33 -15.62 -0.11
N ALA A 71 -12.86 -16.57 -0.91
CA ALA A 71 -12.87 -17.96 -0.52
C ALA A 71 -11.43 -18.47 -0.33
N THR A 72 -11.24 -19.32 0.67
CA THR A 72 -9.97 -20.02 0.88
C THR A 72 -9.74 -21.00 -0.28
N GLY A 73 -8.65 -20.86 -0.99
CA GLY A 73 -8.22 -21.78 -2.05
C GLY A 73 -7.06 -22.66 -1.62
N MET A 74 -6.17 -22.11 -0.81
CA MET A 74 -4.96 -22.79 -0.34
C MET A 74 -4.81 -22.70 1.17
N ILE A 75 -4.42 -23.80 1.77
CA ILE A 75 -4.00 -23.89 3.18
C ILE A 75 -2.56 -24.41 3.19
N ASP A 76 -1.62 -23.56 3.55
CA ASP A 76 -0.23 -23.96 3.78
C ASP A 76 -0.10 -24.54 5.17
N MET A 77 0.52 -25.72 5.24
CA MET A 77 0.67 -26.46 6.46
C MET A 77 2.16 -26.80 6.70
N THR A 78 2.74 -26.21 7.73
CA THR A 78 4.03 -26.62 8.25
C THR A 78 3.78 -27.54 9.46
N LEU A 79 4.19 -28.79 9.37
CA LEU A 79 3.94 -29.77 10.43
C LEU A 79 5.12 -30.69 10.68
N ASN A 80 5.20 -31.21 11.90
CA ASN A 80 6.06 -32.35 12.25
C ASN A 80 5.23 -33.49 12.78
N LEU A 81 5.39 -34.68 12.16
CA LEU A 81 4.79 -35.92 12.63
C LEU A 81 5.83 -36.72 13.44
N PRO A 82 5.51 -37.22 14.64
CA PRO A 82 6.48 -37.91 15.48
C PRO A 82 6.98 -39.21 14.82
N ALA A 83 8.28 -39.36 14.69
CA ALA A 83 8.87 -40.55 14.08
C ALA A 83 8.71 -41.81 14.95
N ASP A 84 8.55 -41.67 16.26
CA ASP A 84 8.36 -42.71 17.25
C ASP A 84 6.90 -43.15 17.44
N ALA A 85 5.95 -42.51 16.73
CA ALA A 85 4.54 -42.89 16.77
C ALA A 85 4.37 -44.34 16.32
N THR A 86 3.57 -45.10 17.10
CA THR A 86 3.25 -46.53 16.81
C THR A 86 1.87 -46.65 16.24
N ALA A 87 1.68 -47.52 15.23
CA ALA A 87 0.36 -47.77 14.64
C ALA A 87 -0.51 -48.68 15.55
N PRO A 88 -1.85 -48.53 15.57
CA PRO A 88 -2.57 -47.40 14.99
C PRO A 88 -2.75 -46.29 16.00
N VAL A 89 -2.00 -45.23 15.90
CA VAL A 89 -2.29 -44.01 16.63
C VAL A 89 -3.32 -43.24 15.82
N THR A 90 -4.55 -43.26 16.29
CA THR A 90 -5.56 -42.32 15.79
C THR A 90 -5.23 -40.94 16.35
N ALA A 91 -4.93 -40.06 15.43
CA ALA A 91 -4.97 -38.61 15.58
C ALA A 91 -4.40 -38.03 16.88
N PHE A 92 -3.35 -37.29 16.75
CA PHE A 92 -3.13 -36.11 17.59
C PHE A 92 -4.36 -35.21 17.47
N ASP A 93 -4.57 -34.29 18.43
CA ASP A 93 -5.69 -33.35 18.38
C ASP A 93 -5.85 -32.81 16.95
N PRO A 94 -7.09 -32.75 16.42
CA PRO A 94 -7.31 -32.30 15.07
C PRO A 94 -6.70 -30.93 14.89
N ALA A 95 -5.97 -30.76 13.80
CA ALA A 95 -5.41 -29.48 13.47
C ALA A 95 -6.51 -28.68 12.75
N ASP A 96 -7.08 -27.70 13.45
CA ASP A 96 -8.20 -26.91 12.97
C ASP A 96 -7.71 -25.64 12.28
N ALA A 97 -8.05 -25.46 11.01
CA ALA A 97 -7.82 -24.24 10.26
C ALA A 97 -9.15 -23.55 9.97
N SER A 98 -9.22 -22.25 10.14
CA SER A 98 -10.35 -21.47 9.66
C SER A 98 -10.23 -21.31 8.15
N SER A 99 -11.27 -21.68 7.40
CA SER A 99 -11.43 -21.41 5.98
C SER A 99 -12.65 -20.54 5.74
N TYR A 100 -12.69 -19.82 4.63
CA TYR A 100 -13.79 -18.92 4.29
C TYR A 100 -14.41 -19.32 2.96
N ASP A 101 -15.73 -19.23 2.86
CA ASP A 101 -16.45 -19.46 1.61
C ASP A 101 -16.51 -18.20 0.73
N SER A 102 -17.11 -18.29 -0.44
CA SER A 102 -17.24 -17.18 -1.39
C SER A 102 -18.13 -16.03 -0.89
N LEU A 103 -18.91 -16.23 0.15
CA LEU A 103 -19.74 -15.23 0.81
C LEU A 103 -19.07 -14.67 2.08
N GLY A 104 -17.89 -15.19 2.46
CA GLY A 104 -17.12 -14.77 3.62
C GLY A 104 -17.55 -15.41 4.94
N ALA A 105 -18.40 -16.44 4.89
CA ALA A 105 -18.71 -17.23 6.07
C ALA A 105 -17.50 -18.10 6.46
N ALA A 106 -17.22 -18.16 7.77
CA ALA A 106 -16.13 -18.98 8.29
C ALA A 106 -16.57 -20.43 8.46
N HIS A 107 -15.71 -21.35 8.03
CA HIS A 107 -15.83 -22.80 8.19
C HIS A 107 -14.63 -23.33 8.95
N THR A 108 -14.82 -24.35 9.77
CA THR A 108 -13.72 -25.04 10.43
C THR A 108 -13.31 -26.24 9.59
N THR A 109 -12.07 -26.23 9.11
CA THR A 109 -11.48 -27.38 8.42
C THR A 109 -10.48 -28.07 9.33
N SER A 110 -10.80 -29.31 9.73
CA SER A 110 -10.00 -30.12 10.64
C SER A 110 -9.22 -31.17 9.87
N PHE A 111 -7.95 -31.35 10.18
CA PHE A 111 -7.07 -32.34 9.57
C PHE A 111 -6.68 -33.40 10.58
N TYR A 112 -6.93 -34.67 10.25
CA TYR A 112 -6.58 -35.82 11.07
C TYR A 112 -5.43 -36.58 10.42
N PHE A 113 -4.35 -36.76 11.18
CA PHE A 113 -3.19 -37.53 10.74
C PHE A 113 -3.20 -38.88 11.42
N VAL A 114 -3.18 -39.95 10.63
CA VAL A 114 -3.19 -41.33 11.13
C VAL A 114 -1.92 -42.04 10.70
N LYS A 115 -1.21 -42.63 11.68
CA LYS A 115 0.00 -43.42 11.41
C LYS A 115 -0.33 -44.70 10.70
N GLY A 116 0.29 -44.96 9.54
CA GLY A 116 0.18 -46.21 8.81
C GLY A 116 0.86 -47.42 9.48
N ALA A 117 0.58 -48.62 9.00
CA ALA A 117 1.17 -49.82 9.51
C ALA A 117 2.68 -49.99 9.16
N LEU A 118 3.08 -49.37 8.06
CA LEU A 118 4.49 -49.37 7.63
C LEU A 118 5.27 -48.18 8.22
N ALA A 119 6.59 -48.35 8.29
CA ALA A 119 7.48 -47.28 8.72
C ALA A 119 7.33 -46.07 7.78
N ASN A 120 7.36 -44.85 8.32
CA ASN A 120 7.30 -43.58 7.59
C ASN A 120 6.05 -43.35 6.74
N GLU A 121 4.99 -44.11 6.98
CA GLU A 121 3.69 -43.93 6.33
C GLU A 121 2.69 -43.29 7.28
N TRP A 122 1.96 -42.30 6.74
CA TRP A 122 0.86 -41.62 7.38
C TRP A 122 -0.27 -41.39 6.38
N THR A 123 -1.46 -41.13 6.87
CA THR A 123 -2.57 -40.65 6.05
C THR A 123 -3.11 -39.37 6.67
N VAL A 124 -3.56 -38.44 5.83
CA VAL A 124 -4.27 -37.24 6.24
C VAL A 124 -5.71 -37.29 5.72
N GLN A 125 -6.68 -37.00 6.58
CA GLN A 125 -8.07 -36.86 6.23
C GLN A 125 -8.58 -35.49 6.64
N ALA A 126 -9.17 -34.74 5.69
CA ALA A 126 -9.79 -33.44 5.94
C ALA A 126 -11.28 -33.60 6.27
N TYR A 127 -11.75 -32.77 7.19
CA TYR A 127 -13.17 -32.59 7.52
C TYR A 127 -13.47 -31.09 7.48
N THR A 128 -14.55 -30.69 6.84
CA THR A 128 -15.05 -29.32 6.91
C THR A 128 -16.42 -29.33 7.58
N ASP A 129 -16.57 -28.54 8.66
CA ASP A 129 -17.75 -28.51 9.52
C ASP A 129 -18.20 -29.91 9.97
N GLY A 130 -17.25 -30.77 10.30
CA GLY A 130 -17.49 -32.15 10.72
C GLY A 130 -17.84 -33.12 9.59
N THR A 131 -17.91 -32.66 8.34
CA THR A 131 -18.17 -33.51 7.17
C THR A 131 -16.84 -33.90 6.51
N ALA A 132 -16.65 -35.21 6.29
CA ALA A 132 -15.44 -35.71 5.62
C ALA A 132 -15.34 -35.17 4.18
N VAL A 133 -14.22 -34.60 3.83
CA VAL A 133 -13.93 -34.06 2.50
C VAL A 133 -12.96 -35.00 1.79
N GLY A 134 -13.48 -35.75 0.85
CA GLY A 134 -12.72 -36.76 0.10
C GLY A 134 -12.36 -38.01 0.89
N THR A 135 -11.34 -38.71 0.40
CA THR A 135 -10.79 -39.94 1.03
C THR A 135 -9.44 -39.63 1.66
N PRO A 136 -9.00 -40.43 2.67
CA PRO A 136 -7.68 -40.26 3.26
C PRO A 136 -6.57 -40.27 2.20
N GLN A 137 -5.64 -39.33 2.27
CA GLN A 137 -4.52 -39.17 1.36
C GLN A 137 -3.22 -39.63 2.04
N ALA A 138 -2.36 -40.32 1.29
CA ALA A 138 -1.12 -40.85 1.82
C ALA A 138 -0.05 -39.78 1.93
N LEU A 139 0.66 -39.78 3.08
CA LEU A 139 1.89 -39.01 3.32
C LEU A 139 3.01 -40.02 3.59
N THR A 140 4.08 -40.01 2.80
CA THR A 140 5.25 -40.86 3.05
C THR A 140 6.49 -40.01 3.19
N PHE A 141 7.37 -40.46 4.07
CA PHE A 141 8.62 -39.77 4.37
C PHE A 141 9.81 -40.67 4.07
N ASN A 142 10.96 -40.11 3.76
CA ASN A 142 12.19 -40.86 3.59
C ASN A 142 12.87 -41.08 4.95
N SER A 143 14.02 -41.78 4.95
CA SER A 143 14.81 -42.06 6.16
C SER A 143 15.41 -40.83 6.82
N SER A 144 15.43 -39.67 6.15
CA SER A 144 15.85 -38.39 6.73
C SER A 144 14.69 -37.55 7.25
N GLY A 145 13.45 -38.08 7.19
CA GLY A 145 12.25 -37.40 7.67
C GLY A 145 11.66 -36.36 6.70
N ALA A 146 12.15 -36.30 5.47
CA ALA A 146 11.58 -35.41 4.45
C ALA A 146 10.42 -36.07 3.71
N LEU A 147 9.42 -35.27 3.32
CA LEU A 147 8.25 -35.68 2.57
C LEU A 147 8.63 -36.25 1.18
N VAL A 148 8.02 -37.37 0.81
CA VAL A 148 8.18 -38.03 -0.50
C VAL A 148 6.85 -38.07 -1.25
N THR A 149 5.77 -38.39 -0.56
CA THR A 149 4.42 -38.42 -1.14
C THR A 149 3.51 -37.47 -0.34
N PRO A 150 2.75 -36.62 -1.00
CA PRO A 150 2.67 -36.42 -2.46
C PRO A 150 3.94 -35.75 -3.02
N ALA A 151 4.41 -36.18 -4.20
CA ALA A 151 5.64 -35.65 -4.80
C ALA A 151 5.52 -34.16 -5.19
N ALA A 152 4.29 -33.69 -5.46
CA ALA A 152 4.03 -32.28 -5.69
C ALA A 152 4.00 -31.44 -4.40
N GLY A 153 4.00 -32.08 -3.22
CA GLY A 153 3.82 -31.38 -1.93
C GLY A 153 2.41 -30.85 -1.69
N THR A 154 1.47 -31.08 -2.63
CA THR A 154 0.10 -30.54 -2.53
C THR A 154 -0.95 -31.67 -2.62
N ILE A 155 -2.05 -31.47 -1.90
CA ILE A 155 -3.23 -32.37 -1.88
C ILE A 155 -4.45 -31.55 -2.24
N ALA A 156 -5.08 -31.86 -3.39
CA ALA A 156 -6.35 -31.25 -3.76
C ALA A 156 -7.49 -31.98 -3.05
N CYS A 157 -8.27 -31.27 -2.25
CA CYS A 157 -9.47 -31.79 -1.60
C CYS A 157 -10.67 -31.69 -2.55
N PRO A 158 -11.56 -32.69 -2.62
CA PRO A 158 -12.83 -32.53 -3.31
C PRO A 158 -13.62 -31.35 -2.78
N PRO A 159 -14.41 -30.66 -3.63
CA PRO A 159 -15.13 -29.48 -3.20
C PRO A 159 -16.15 -29.79 -2.10
N TYR A 160 -16.15 -29.01 -1.03
CA TYR A 160 -17.18 -28.97 0.00
C TYR A 160 -18.28 -27.99 -0.40
N THR A 161 -19.53 -28.34 -0.34
CA THR A 161 -20.66 -27.45 -0.66
C THR A 161 -21.30 -26.93 0.61
N PRO A 162 -21.08 -25.63 0.94
CA PRO A 162 -21.68 -25.01 2.12
C PRO A 162 -23.21 -24.95 2.03
N ALA A 163 -23.91 -25.10 3.15
CA ALA A 163 -25.36 -24.93 3.22
C ALA A 163 -25.83 -23.48 3.05
N THR A 164 -24.91 -22.51 3.10
CA THR A 164 -25.14 -21.08 2.96
C THR A 164 -25.52 -20.65 1.53
N GLY A 165 -25.41 -21.54 0.53
CA GLY A 165 -25.60 -21.21 -0.88
C GLY A 165 -24.35 -20.58 -1.53
N ALA A 166 -23.22 -20.57 -0.83
CA ALA A 166 -21.94 -20.17 -1.39
C ALA A 166 -21.47 -21.13 -2.48
N ALA A 167 -20.54 -20.69 -3.31
CA ALA A 167 -19.87 -21.56 -4.27
C ALA A 167 -19.15 -22.71 -3.55
N PRO A 168 -19.05 -23.91 -4.18
CA PRO A 168 -18.32 -25.03 -3.58
C PRO A 168 -16.89 -24.62 -3.20
N LEU A 169 -16.49 -24.93 -1.97
CA LEU A 169 -15.18 -24.62 -1.40
C LEU A 169 -14.18 -25.70 -1.85
N ALA A 170 -13.32 -25.38 -2.80
CA ALA A 170 -12.28 -26.27 -3.31
C ALA A 170 -10.94 -25.92 -2.63
N LEU A 171 -10.52 -26.72 -1.67
CA LEU A 171 -9.31 -26.52 -0.90
C LEU A 171 -8.14 -27.29 -1.50
N THR A 172 -6.98 -26.65 -1.58
CA THR A 172 -5.69 -27.30 -1.82
C THR A 172 -4.85 -27.18 -0.56
N LEU A 173 -4.39 -28.30 -0.05
CA LEU A 173 -3.51 -28.36 1.09
C LEU A 173 -2.05 -28.44 0.61
N ASP A 174 -1.22 -27.48 0.98
CA ASP A 174 0.21 -27.50 0.77
C ASP A 174 0.88 -28.11 2.01
N VAL A 175 1.55 -29.24 1.82
CA VAL A 175 2.27 -30.00 2.85
C VAL A 175 3.78 -30.06 2.57
N THR A 176 4.31 -29.18 1.71
CA THR A 176 5.73 -29.14 1.39
C THR A 176 6.61 -28.93 2.62
N GLY A 177 6.07 -28.25 3.65
CA GLY A 177 6.71 -28.03 4.94
C GLY A 177 6.56 -29.18 5.92
N ALA A 178 5.99 -30.33 5.51
CA ALA A 178 5.81 -31.49 6.39
C ALA A 178 7.10 -32.24 6.62
N THR A 179 7.34 -32.61 7.87
CA THR A 179 8.52 -33.37 8.32
C THR A 179 8.12 -34.52 9.24
N GLN A 180 8.98 -35.52 9.35
CA GLN A 180 8.85 -36.61 10.33
C GLN A 180 10.11 -36.75 11.13
N TYR A 181 10.16 -36.08 12.29
CA TYR A 181 11.30 -36.14 13.21
C TYR A 181 10.89 -36.70 14.57
N GLY A 182 11.88 -37.04 15.42
CA GLY A 182 11.65 -37.53 16.78
C GLY A 182 11.16 -36.48 17.77
N SER A 183 10.67 -35.32 17.32
CA SER A 183 10.04 -34.29 18.15
C SER A 183 8.52 -34.48 18.20
N HIS A 184 7.88 -33.81 19.16
CA HIS A 184 6.43 -33.86 19.34
C HIS A 184 5.68 -33.37 18.09
N PHE A 185 4.42 -33.79 17.98
CA PHE A 185 3.49 -33.26 16.97
C PHE A 185 3.38 -31.74 17.11
N GLY A 186 3.51 -31.06 16.01
CA GLY A 186 3.32 -29.60 15.92
C GLY A 186 2.85 -29.24 14.55
N VAL A 187 1.91 -28.28 14.46
CA VAL A 187 1.36 -27.81 13.20
C VAL A 187 1.13 -26.32 13.24
N GLN A 188 1.38 -25.66 12.12
CA GLN A 188 1.04 -24.25 11.87
C GLN A 188 0.35 -24.15 10.53
N PHE A 189 -0.67 -23.29 10.45
CA PHE A 189 -1.43 -23.04 9.24
C PHE A 189 -1.31 -21.58 8.83
N THR A 190 -1.24 -21.38 7.53
CA THR A 190 -1.59 -20.11 6.89
C THR A 190 -2.57 -20.39 5.77
N GLN A 191 -3.45 -19.45 5.46
CA GLN A 191 -4.48 -19.61 4.43
C GLN A 191 -4.75 -18.28 3.73
N ASP A 192 -5.26 -18.33 2.50
CA ASP A 192 -5.39 -17.19 1.60
C ASP A 192 -6.78 -16.54 1.57
N GLY A 193 -7.77 -17.13 2.26
CA GLY A 193 -9.14 -16.63 2.33
C GLY A 193 -9.35 -15.57 3.42
N PHE A 194 -10.43 -14.81 3.31
CA PHE A 194 -10.83 -13.84 4.33
C PHE A 194 -12.32 -13.48 4.21
N THR A 195 -12.89 -13.07 5.32
CA THR A 195 -14.25 -12.51 5.38
C THR A 195 -14.31 -11.08 4.83
N THR A 196 -15.53 -10.55 4.67
CA THR A 196 -15.74 -9.14 4.40
C THR A 196 -15.08 -8.26 5.46
N GLY A 197 -14.59 -7.09 5.06
CA GLY A 197 -13.98 -6.13 5.97
C GLY A 197 -14.46 -4.71 5.70
N ALA A 198 -14.87 -3.98 6.73
CA ALA A 198 -15.11 -2.55 6.63
C ALA A 198 -13.78 -1.78 6.64
N LEU A 199 -13.72 -0.64 5.95
CA LEU A 199 -12.55 0.24 5.98
C LEU A 199 -12.31 0.73 7.43
N SER A 200 -11.17 0.38 8.00
CA SER A 200 -10.74 0.76 9.34
C SER A 200 -9.90 2.05 9.34
N GLY A 201 -9.14 2.27 8.29
CA GLY A 201 -8.28 3.45 8.17
C GLY A 201 -7.41 3.42 6.93
N ILE A 202 -6.72 4.53 6.70
CA ILE A 202 -5.76 4.69 5.61
C ILE A 202 -4.41 4.96 6.21
N ASP A 203 -3.42 4.30 5.70
CA ASP A 203 -2.02 4.46 6.08
C ASP A 203 -1.19 4.93 4.89
N VAL A 204 -0.18 5.76 5.15
CA VAL A 204 0.76 6.20 4.13
C VAL A 204 2.16 5.99 4.68
N ASP A 205 2.92 5.15 4.03
CA ASP A 205 4.28 4.83 4.42
C ASP A 205 5.30 5.89 3.95
N PRO A 206 6.54 5.88 4.45
CA PRO A 206 7.57 6.85 4.05
C PRO A 206 7.94 6.79 2.57
N THR A 207 7.66 5.70 1.86
CA THR A 207 7.87 5.54 0.41
C THR A 207 6.69 6.04 -0.40
N GLY A 208 5.64 6.54 0.27
CA GLY A 208 4.46 7.13 -0.34
C GLY A 208 3.41 6.11 -0.77
N VAL A 209 3.50 4.86 -0.35
CA VAL A 209 2.46 3.87 -0.60
C VAL A 209 1.27 4.19 0.29
N VAL A 210 0.13 4.41 -0.34
CA VAL A 210 -1.15 4.63 0.32
C VAL A 210 -1.89 3.30 0.38
N SER A 211 -2.19 2.82 1.58
CA SER A 211 -2.87 1.55 1.81
C SER A 211 -4.15 1.74 2.61
N ALA A 212 -5.21 1.05 2.18
CA ALA A 212 -6.46 0.93 2.93
C ALA A 212 -6.35 -0.26 3.90
N ARG A 213 -6.58 -0.02 5.19
CA ARG A 213 -6.66 -1.08 6.22
C ARG A 213 -8.12 -1.42 6.49
N TYR A 214 -8.41 -2.70 6.53
CA TYR A 214 -9.75 -3.23 6.77
C TYR A 214 -9.84 -3.95 8.11
N THR A 215 -11.06 -4.07 8.64
CA THR A 215 -11.35 -4.74 9.91
C THR A 215 -11.04 -6.24 9.91
N ASN A 216 -10.95 -6.85 8.73
CA ASN A 216 -10.53 -8.24 8.55
C ASN A 216 -8.99 -8.44 8.57
N GLY A 217 -8.22 -7.39 8.97
CA GLY A 217 -6.77 -7.42 9.05
C GLY A 217 -6.04 -7.22 7.72
N ARG A 218 -6.77 -7.08 6.60
CA ARG A 218 -6.15 -6.85 5.30
C ARG A 218 -5.70 -5.40 5.13
N SER A 219 -4.57 -5.26 4.41
CA SER A 219 -4.08 -3.99 3.91
C SER A 219 -3.98 -4.07 2.39
N VAL A 220 -4.70 -3.18 1.70
CA VAL A 220 -4.74 -3.15 0.24
C VAL A 220 -4.09 -1.87 -0.25
N PRO A 221 -3.01 -1.94 -1.05
CA PRO A 221 -2.38 -0.75 -1.62
C PRO A 221 -3.31 -0.11 -2.65
N LEU A 222 -3.58 1.17 -2.49
CA LEU A 222 -4.41 1.98 -3.40
C LEU A 222 -3.57 2.67 -4.47
N GLY A 223 -2.28 2.90 -4.19
CA GLY A 223 -1.34 3.53 -5.09
C GLY A 223 -0.14 4.08 -4.35
N GLN A 224 0.89 4.46 -5.09
CA GLN A 224 2.08 5.12 -4.55
C GLN A 224 2.12 6.57 -5.02
N VAL A 225 2.21 7.52 -4.08
CA VAL A 225 2.20 8.97 -4.37
C VAL A 225 3.33 9.32 -5.35
N ALA A 226 2.95 9.96 -6.45
CA ALA A 226 3.90 10.43 -7.45
C ALA A 226 4.53 11.75 -7.01
N ILE A 227 5.85 11.76 -6.88
CA ILE A 227 6.65 12.96 -6.62
C ILE A 227 7.26 13.43 -7.94
N THR A 228 7.19 14.74 -8.19
CA THR A 228 7.80 15.35 -9.37
C THR A 228 8.91 16.31 -8.98
N THR A 229 10.01 16.25 -9.69
CA THR A 229 11.14 17.20 -9.60
C THR A 229 11.34 17.93 -10.92
N PHE A 230 11.94 19.11 -10.86
CA PHE A 230 12.26 19.94 -12.03
C PHE A 230 13.73 20.33 -12.01
N ALA A 231 14.34 20.43 -13.19
CA ALA A 231 15.70 20.88 -13.34
C ALA A 231 15.88 22.32 -12.85
N ASN A 232 14.88 23.19 -13.08
CA ASN A 232 14.86 24.56 -12.62
C ASN A 232 13.53 24.90 -11.93
N VAL A 233 13.51 24.82 -10.60
CA VAL A 233 12.31 25.12 -9.79
C VAL A 233 11.89 26.60 -9.90
N GLN A 234 12.84 27.52 -10.13
CA GLN A 234 12.55 28.96 -10.25
C GLN A 234 11.81 29.27 -11.56
N GLY A 235 11.89 28.40 -12.55
CA GLY A 235 11.19 28.53 -13.81
C GLY A 235 9.71 28.11 -13.79
N LEU A 236 9.21 27.58 -12.67
CA LEU A 236 7.81 27.19 -12.53
C LEU A 236 6.87 28.40 -12.50
N GLN A 237 5.74 28.30 -13.18
CA GLN A 237 4.68 29.31 -13.18
C GLN A 237 3.76 29.12 -11.98
N LYS A 238 3.43 30.18 -11.26
CA LYS A 238 2.41 30.16 -10.20
C LYS A 238 1.02 30.08 -10.82
N LEU A 239 0.24 29.08 -10.40
CA LEU A 239 -1.17 28.95 -10.80
C LEU A 239 -2.15 29.50 -9.74
N GLY A 240 -1.64 29.86 -8.55
CA GLY A 240 -2.41 30.26 -7.38
C GLY A 240 -2.47 29.16 -6.30
N ASP A 241 -2.96 29.49 -5.11
CA ASP A 241 -3.26 28.54 -4.02
C ASP A 241 -2.20 27.46 -3.76
N THR A 242 -0.91 27.87 -3.75
CA THR A 242 0.25 26.99 -3.58
C THR A 242 0.49 25.97 -4.71
N GLN A 243 -0.15 26.18 -5.87
CA GLN A 243 0.06 25.34 -7.06
C GLN A 243 0.97 26.00 -8.07
N TRP A 244 1.68 25.13 -8.81
CA TRP A 244 2.69 25.49 -9.80
C TRP A 244 2.43 24.73 -11.09
N GLY A 245 2.68 25.38 -12.22
CA GLY A 245 2.67 24.75 -13.55
C GLY A 245 4.08 24.62 -14.11
N GLU A 246 4.30 23.62 -14.93
CA GLU A 246 5.56 23.52 -15.68
C GLU A 246 5.62 24.55 -16.79
N THR A 247 6.85 24.97 -17.13
CA THR A 247 7.12 25.89 -18.22
C THR A 247 8.34 25.40 -19.00
N PHE A 248 8.60 25.98 -20.15
CA PHE A 248 9.82 25.69 -20.90
C PHE A 248 11.09 25.95 -20.08
N THR A 249 11.09 26.97 -19.23
CA THR A 249 12.24 27.34 -18.38
C THR A 249 12.41 26.45 -17.17
N SER A 250 11.37 25.78 -16.69
CA SER A 250 11.48 24.81 -15.59
C SER A 250 12.11 23.49 -16.03
N GLY A 251 12.09 23.21 -17.32
CA GLY A 251 12.33 21.86 -17.84
C GLY A 251 11.15 20.94 -17.64
N GLY A 252 11.19 19.76 -18.26
CA GLY A 252 10.13 18.75 -18.17
C GLY A 252 10.03 18.13 -16.77
N ALA A 253 8.80 17.76 -16.38
CA ALA A 253 8.49 17.11 -15.13
C ALA A 253 9.15 15.72 -15.02
N GLN A 254 10.07 15.54 -14.09
CA GLN A 254 10.69 14.25 -13.77
C GLN A 254 9.93 13.61 -12.62
N ARG A 255 9.24 12.50 -12.89
CA ARG A 255 8.41 11.80 -11.91
C ARG A 255 9.15 10.65 -11.29
N GLY A 256 8.92 10.41 -10.01
CA GLY A 256 9.52 9.30 -9.28
C GLY A 256 8.77 8.99 -7.99
N THR A 257 9.26 7.98 -7.28
CA THR A 257 8.69 7.53 -6.02
C THR A 257 9.41 8.16 -4.84
N ALA A 258 8.70 8.43 -3.76
CA ALA A 258 9.31 8.91 -2.53
C ALA A 258 10.36 7.90 -2.01
N GLY A 259 11.47 8.42 -1.45
CA GLY A 259 12.57 7.59 -0.94
C GLY A 259 13.58 7.10 -2.00
N SER A 260 13.31 7.28 -3.30
CA SER A 260 14.30 7.00 -4.35
C SER A 260 15.32 8.14 -4.48
N SER A 261 16.46 7.87 -5.13
CA SER A 261 17.53 8.87 -5.31
C SER A 261 17.00 10.15 -5.95
N GLY A 262 17.22 11.30 -5.25
CA GLY A 262 16.77 12.62 -5.71
C GLY A 262 15.33 12.99 -5.31
N TYR A 263 14.58 12.06 -4.71
CA TYR A 263 13.22 12.30 -4.21
C TYR A 263 13.19 12.19 -2.68
N GLY A 264 12.47 13.10 -2.03
CA GLY A 264 12.33 13.09 -0.58
C GLY A 264 11.37 11.97 -0.10
N GLN A 265 11.34 11.79 1.21
CA GLN A 265 10.38 10.87 1.87
C GLN A 265 9.07 11.59 2.18
N ILE A 266 7.99 10.82 2.32
CA ILE A 266 6.69 11.32 2.76
C ILE A 266 6.52 11.00 4.24
N GLN A 267 6.00 11.96 4.98
CA GLN A 267 5.61 11.81 6.38
C GLN A 267 4.10 11.99 6.51
N SER A 268 3.45 10.97 6.99
CA SER A 268 2.02 10.99 7.31
C SER A 268 1.77 11.77 8.61
N GLY A 269 0.59 12.37 8.76
CA GLY A 269 0.20 13.08 9.98
C GLY A 269 0.87 14.44 10.19
N ALA A 270 1.73 14.90 9.28
CA ALA A 270 2.42 16.19 9.36
C ALA A 270 2.10 17.08 8.17
N LEU A 271 2.32 18.38 8.32
CA LEU A 271 2.27 19.38 7.25
C LEU A 271 3.56 20.16 7.22
N GLU A 272 4.04 20.50 6.02
CA GLU A 272 5.20 21.36 5.84
C GLU A 272 4.83 22.81 6.20
N ALA A 273 5.56 23.43 7.12
CA ALA A 273 5.37 24.83 7.49
C ALA A 273 5.99 25.75 6.43
N SER A 274 5.46 26.97 6.31
CA SER A 274 6.08 28.00 5.46
C SER A 274 7.45 28.40 6.01
N ASN A 275 8.44 28.54 5.13
CA ASN A 275 9.75 29.10 5.45
C ASN A 275 9.80 30.62 5.25
N VAL A 276 8.67 31.26 4.96
CA VAL A 276 8.56 32.72 4.80
C VAL A 276 8.16 33.34 6.12
N GLU A 277 9.05 34.17 6.68
CA GLU A 277 8.80 34.96 7.89
C GLU A 277 8.18 36.30 7.50
N ILE A 278 6.93 36.53 7.92
CA ILE A 278 6.14 37.71 7.57
C ILE A 278 6.88 39.02 8.03
N THR A 279 7.43 39.00 9.25
CA THR A 279 8.14 40.16 9.81
C THR A 279 9.31 40.55 8.93
N GLN A 280 10.12 39.59 8.47
CA GLN A 280 11.24 39.86 7.59
C GLN A 280 10.80 40.42 6.24
N GLN A 281 9.72 39.90 5.68
CA GLN A 281 9.16 40.38 4.40
C GLN A 281 8.60 41.80 4.52
N LEU A 282 7.96 42.15 5.65
CA LEU A 282 7.50 43.51 5.92
C LEU A 282 8.68 44.49 6.03
N VAL A 283 9.76 44.12 6.72
CA VAL A 283 10.99 44.95 6.80
C VAL A 283 11.57 45.15 5.40
N ASN A 284 11.68 44.09 4.60
CA ASN A 284 12.19 44.19 3.22
C ASN A 284 11.31 45.10 2.36
N MET A 285 9.98 45.05 2.52
CA MET A 285 9.03 45.92 1.81
C MET A 285 9.19 47.37 2.22
N ILE A 286 9.36 47.66 3.53
CA ILE A 286 9.62 49.03 4.02
C ILE A 286 10.94 49.59 3.45
N ILE A 287 12.00 48.77 3.42
CA ILE A 287 13.28 49.16 2.83
C ILE A 287 13.10 49.46 1.34
N ALA A 288 12.41 48.61 0.60
CA ALA A 288 12.15 48.85 -0.82
C ALA A 288 11.33 50.10 -1.07
N GLN A 289 10.31 50.40 -0.25
CA GLN A 289 9.54 51.64 -0.31
C GLN A 289 10.38 52.86 -0.04
N ARG A 290 11.23 52.81 1.00
CA ARG A 290 12.16 53.92 1.30
C ARG A 290 13.16 54.17 0.17
N ASN A 291 13.71 53.10 -0.41
CA ASN A 291 14.62 53.22 -1.55
C ASN A 291 13.93 53.83 -2.78
N PHE A 292 12.69 53.44 -3.05
CA PHE A 292 11.88 54.01 -4.12
C PHE A 292 11.63 55.53 -3.89
N GLN A 293 11.23 55.92 -2.66
CA GLN A 293 11.02 57.31 -2.29
C GLN A 293 12.31 58.14 -2.39
N ALA A 294 13.45 57.60 -1.92
CA ALA A 294 14.73 58.25 -2.03
C ALA A 294 15.17 58.49 -3.49
N ASN A 295 14.98 57.48 -4.36
CA ASN A 295 15.27 57.60 -5.78
C ASN A 295 14.34 58.64 -6.47
N ALA A 296 13.04 58.65 -6.13
CA ALA A 296 12.11 59.65 -6.63
C ALA A 296 12.51 61.08 -6.20
N GLN A 297 12.92 61.23 -4.93
CA GLN A 297 13.40 62.53 -4.43
C GLN A 297 14.69 62.97 -5.11
N MET A 298 15.63 62.04 -5.38
CA MET A 298 16.84 62.35 -6.15
C MET A 298 16.54 62.85 -7.56
N ILE A 299 15.59 62.21 -8.26
CA ILE A 299 15.17 62.66 -9.59
C ILE A 299 14.57 64.07 -9.52
N SER A 300 13.66 64.31 -8.56
CA SER A 300 13.06 65.66 -8.36
C SER A 300 14.12 66.71 -8.03
N THR A 301 15.09 66.39 -7.21
CA THR A 301 16.21 67.32 -6.89
C THR A 301 17.09 67.59 -8.12
N ALA A 302 17.38 66.59 -8.93
CA ALA A 302 18.14 66.76 -10.18
C ALA A 302 17.40 67.65 -11.16
N ASP A 303 16.03 67.49 -11.30
CA ASP A 303 15.24 68.38 -12.12
C ASP A 303 15.26 69.82 -11.62
N GLN A 304 15.16 70.05 -10.31
CA GLN A 304 15.29 71.41 -9.70
C GLN A 304 16.66 72.05 -9.95
N ILE A 305 17.72 71.29 -9.81
CA ILE A 305 19.09 71.78 -10.10
C ILE A 305 19.20 72.13 -11.58
N THR A 306 18.73 71.33 -12.48
CA THR A 306 18.72 71.60 -13.92
C THR A 306 17.92 72.83 -14.28
N GLN A 307 16.76 73.02 -13.69
CA GLN A 307 15.98 74.29 -13.87
C GLN A 307 16.67 75.50 -13.33
N THR A 308 17.31 75.33 -12.16
CA THR A 308 18.12 76.45 -11.58
C THR A 308 19.29 76.86 -12.49
N ILE A 309 19.98 75.93 -13.08
CA ILE A 309 21.06 76.16 -14.03
C ILE A 309 20.55 76.87 -15.30
N ILE A 310 19.41 76.48 -15.80
CA ILE A 310 18.77 77.05 -16.99
C ILE A 310 18.37 78.52 -16.70
N ASN A 311 17.90 78.81 -15.47
CA ASN A 311 17.43 80.16 -15.10
C ASN A 311 18.58 81.13 -14.74
N ILE A 312 19.80 80.72 -14.59
CA ILE A 312 20.99 81.50 -14.32
C ILE A 312 21.60 82.07 -15.63
N ARG A 313 21.11 81.73 -16.80
CA ARG A 313 21.61 82.14 -18.10
C ARG A 313 20.85 83.37 -18.65
#